data_3dcc4bbe36c86a0df647cb35e6c83155
#
_entry.id   3dcc4bbe36c86a0df647cb35e6c83155
#
_cell.length_a   1.000
_cell.length_b   1.000
_cell.length_c   1.000
_cell.angle_alpha   90.00
_cell.angle_beta   90.00
_cell.angle_gamma   90.00
#
_symmetry.space_group_name_H-M   'P 1'
#
loop_
_entity.id
_entity.type
_entity.pdbx_description
1 polymer ?
#
loop_
_entity_poly.entity_id
_entity_poly.type
_entity_poly.pdbx_seq_one_letter_code
_entity_poly.pdbx_strand_id
1 'polypeptide(L)'
;MIANELHLQEEYDNYVIFNKINPNREHRNVMARFAFMVAARDIYNTLQIARVMKKNHATVIWAWKNHETNLKFDKQYLSYYNQSCDIIDKIRNDEEQSEEMSLRKENAKLRERLINVREDLIKARKELYIRDEEINRLKQYELSD
;
A
#
# COMPACT_ATOMS: atom_id res chain seq x y z
N MET A 1 -0.42 -5.80 3.84
CA MET A 1 -0.88 -4.44 3.44
C MET A 1 -2.37 -4.47 3.14
N ILE A 2 -3.12 -3.54 3.70
CA ILE A 2 -4.54 -3.39 3.39
C ILE A 2 -4.65 -2.50 2.15
N ALA A 3 -5.18 -3.03 1.06
CA ALA A 3 -5.38 -2.27 -0.17
C ALA A 3 -6.41 -1.15 0.05
N ASN A 4 -6.15 0.01 -0.51
CA ASN A 4 -6.97 1.21 -0.31
C ASN A 4 -8.27 1.13 -1.13
N GLU A 5 -9.40 0.94 -0.45
CA GLU A 5 -10.72 0.87 -1.10
C GLU A 5 -11.10 2.18 -1.82
N LEU A 6 -10.64 3.33 -1.34
CA LEU A 6 -10.90 4.61 -2.00
C LEU A 6 -10.25 4.67 -3.38
N HIS A 7 -9.05 4.15 -3.51
CA HIS A 7 -8.35 4.08 -4.80
C HIS A 7 -9.10 3.16 -5.77
N LEU A 8 -9.57 2.02 -5.29
CA LEU A 8 -10.41 1.12 -6.10
C LEU A 8 -11.70 1.80 -6.53
N GLN A 9 -12.36 2.55 -5.63
CA GLN A 9 -13.59 3.28 -5.94
C GLN A 9 -13.37 4.31 -7.05
N GLU A 10 -12.32 5.10 -6.97
CA GLU A 10 -11.99 6.10 -7.98
C GLU A 10 -11.74 5.46 -9.36
N GLU A 11 -10.94 4.41 -9.39
CA GLU A 11 -10.63 3.72 -10.63
C GLU A 11 -11.84 2.99 -11.21
N TYR A 12 -12.69 2.44 -10.37
CA TYR A 12 -13.96 1.84 -10.82
C TYR A 12 -14.90 2.90 -11.40
N ASP A 13 -15.04 4.06 -10.77
CA ASP A 13 -15.86 5.15 -11.27
C ASP A 13 -15.37 5.63 -12.65
N ASN A 14 -14.05 5.75 -12.82
CA ASN A 14 -13.45 6.09 -14.10
C ASN A 14 -13.72 5.02 -15.18
N TYR A 15 -13.62 3.75 -14.81
CA TYR A 15 -13.92 2.62 -15.68
C TYR A 15 -15.38 2.64 -16.16
N VAL A 16 -16.33 2.92 -15.25
CA VAL A 16 -17.75 3.04 -15.56
C VAL A 16 -18.01 4.19 -16.54
N ILE A 17 -17.38 5.35 -16.31
CA ILE A 17 -17.54 6.52 -17.17
C ILE A 17 -16.92 6.26 -18.55
N PHE A 18 -15.71 5.74 -18.60
CA PHE A 18 -14.99 5.50 -19.84
C PHE A 18 -15.73 4.51 -20.76
N ASN A 19 -16.27 3.44 -20.19
CA ASN A 19 -16.97 2.40 -20.93
C ASN A 19 -18.47 2.64 -21.05
N LYS A 20 -18.99 3.74 -20.50
CA LYS A 20 -20.42 4.07 -20.48
C LYS A 20 -21.28 2.92 -19.95
N ILE A 21 -20.86 2.37 -18.81
CA ILE A 21 -21.55 1.25 -18.17
C ILE A 21 -22.77 1.76 -17.42
N ASN A 22 -23.95 1.26 -17.79
CA ASN A 22 -25.20 1.58 -17.12
C ASN A 22 -25.53 0.56 -16.02
N PRO A 23 -26.22 0.96 -14.94
CA PRO A 23 -26.57 0.05 -13.84
C PRO A 23 -27.72 -0.92 -14.16
N ASN A 24 -28.01 -1.16 -15.42
CA ASN A 24 -29.05 -2.08 -15.88
C ASN A 24 -28.52 -3.51 -16.05
N ARG A 25 -29.38 -4.42 -16.46
CA ARG A 25 -29.07 -5.84 -16.66
C ARG A 25 -28.71 -6.19 -18.10
N GLU A 26 -28.46 -5.23 -18.96
CA GLU A 26 -27.96 -5.52 -20.30
C GLU A 26 -26.69 -6.32 -20.23
N HIS A 27 -26.57 -7.32 -21.09
CA HIS A 27 -25.46 -8.28 -21.10
C HIS A 27 -24.09 -7.57 -21.10
N ARG A 28 -23.90 -6.58 -21.94
CA ARG A 28 -22.67 -5.80 -22.03
C ARG A 28 -22.28 -5.19 -20.69
N ASN A 29 -23.22 -4.54 -20.01
CA ASN A 29 -22.98 -3.87 -18.73
C ASN A 29 -22.68 -4.87 -17.61
N VAL A 30 -23.38 -6.00 -17.61
CA VAL A 30 -23.14 -7.09 -16.65
C VAL A 30 -21.75 -7.69 -16.85
N MET A 31 -21.36 -7.98 -18.09
CA MET A 31 -20.04 -8.53 -18.41
C MET A 31 -18.92 -7.56 -18.05
N ALA A 32 -19.10 -6.26 -18.29
CA ALA A 32 -18.12 -5.25 -17.90
C ALA A 32 -17.92 -5.21 -16.38
N ARG A 33 -18.99 -5.27 -15.60
CA ARG A 33 -18.91 -5.31 -14.13
C ARG A 33 -18.24 -6.60 -13.63
N PHE A 34 -18.62 -7.74 -14.17
CA PHE A 34 -18.04 -9.03 -13.77
C PHE A 34 -16.54 -9.10 -14.08
N ALA A 35 -16.11 -8.59 -15.23
CA ALA A 35 -14.71 -8.52 -15.59
C ALA A 35 -13.89 -7.72 -14.57
N PHE A 36 -14.42 -6.59 -14.13
CA PHE A 36 -13.78 -5.78 -13.09
C PHE A 36 -13.72 -6.50 -11.73
N MET A 37 -14.81 -7.18 -11.33
CA MET A 37 -14.85 -7.96 -10.10
C MET A 37 -13.76 -9.05 -10.07
N VAL A 38 -13.54 -9.72 -11.20
CA VAL A 38 -12.53 -10.78 -11.30
C VAL A 38 -11.12 -10.21 -11.28
N ALA A 39 -10.88 -9.15 -12.04
CA ALA A 39 -9.56 -8.50 -12.05
C ALA A 39 -9.17 -7.99 -10.65
N ALA A 40 -10.11 -7.41 -9.92
CA ALA A 40 -9.86 -6.85 -8.59
C ALA A 40 -9.51 -7.91 -7.53
N ARG A 41 -9.81 -9.19 -7.76
CA ARG A 41 -9.53 -10.27 -6.78
C ARG A 41 -8.03 -10.44 -6.46
N ASP A 42 -7.15 -9.98 -7.32
CA ASP A 42 -5.70 -10.08 -7.09
C ASP A 42 -5.23 -9.28 -5.88
N ILE A 43 -5.94 -8.19 -5.55
CA ILE A 43 -5.56 -7.27 -4.47
C ILE A 43 -6.65 -7.19 -3.39
N TYR A 44 -7.91 -7.32 -3.77
CA TYR A 44 -9.06 -7.09 -2.90
C TYR A 44 -9.84 -8.39 -2.65
N ASN A 45 -10.47 -8.48 -1.49
CA ASN A 45 -11.36 -9.59 -1.18
C ASN A 45 -12.80 -9.32 -1.66
N THR A 46 -13.67 -10.33 -1.58
CA THR A 46 -15.06 -10.23 -2.06
C THR A 46 -15.86 -9.14 -1.36
N LEU A 47 -15.64 -8.91 -0.07
CA LEU A 47 -16.37 -7.91 0.70
C LEU A 47 -15.96 -6.49 0.31
N GLN A 48 -14.68 -6.25 0.08
CA GLN A 48 -14.17 -4.96 -0.38
C GLN A 48 -14.70 -4.62 -1.78
N ILE A 49 -14.64 -5.57 -2.70
CA ILE A 49 -15.16 -5.40 -4.07
C ILE A 49 -16.66 -5.13 -4.04
N ALA A 50 -17.40 -5.90 -3.26
CA ALA A 50 -18.86 -5.73 -3.12
C ALA A 50 -19.21 -4.34 -2.58
N ARG A 51 -18.48 -3.83 -1.59
CA ARG A 51 -18.69 -2.49 -1.04
C ARG A 51 -18.45 -1.40 -2.08
N VAL A 52 -17.32 -1.48 -2.77
CA VAL A 52 -16.93 -0.49 -3.79
C VAL A 52 -17.94 -0.46 -4.94
N MET A 53 -18.36 -1.61 -5.42
CA MET A 53 -19.29 -1.73 -6.54
C MET A 53 -20.77 -1.66 -6.13
N LYS A 54 -21.05 -1.55 -4.84
CA LYS A 54 -22.43 -1.54 -4.29
C LYS A 54 -23.24 -2.75 -4.73
N LYS A 55 -22.63 -3.93 -4.65
CA LYS A 55 -23.22 -5.22 -4.99
C LYS A 55 -23.17 -6.17 -3.81
N ASN A 56 -23.99 -7.22 -3.88
CA ASN A 56 -23.92 -8.30 -2.91
C ASN A 56 -22.63 -9.10 -3.11
N HIS A 57 -22.01 -9.51 -2.02
CA HIS A 57 -20.80 -10.31 -2.06
C HIS A 57 -20.98 -11.65 -2.79
N ALA A 58 -22.18 -12.24 -2.73
CA ALA A 58 -22.52 -13.44 -3.50
C ALA A 58 -22.45 -13.21 -5.02
N THR A 59 -22.75 -12.00 -5.49
CA THR A 59 -22.61 -11.62 -6.90
C THR A 59 -21.15 -11.63 -7.32
N VAL A 60 -20.26 -11.14 -6.47
CA VAL A 60 -18.80 -11.16 -6.73
C VAL A 60 -18.29 -12.59 -6.82
N ILE A 61 -18.69 -13.45 -5.89
CA ILE A 61 -18.31 -14.87 -5.91
C ILE A 61 -18.81 -15.54 -7.18
N TRP A 62 -20.04 -15.26 -7.59
CA TRP A 62 -20.62 -15.80 -8.80
C TRP A 62 -19.82 -15.37 -10.06
N ALA A 63 -19.43 -14.11 -10.12
CA ALA A 63 -18.59 -13.58 -11.20
C ALA A 63 -17.24 -14.33 -11.26
N TRP A 64 -16.62 -14.58 -10.12
CA TRP A 64 -15.36 -15.32 -10.05
C TRP A 64 -15.51 -16.77 -10.54
N LYS A 65 -16.60 -17.43 -10.17
CA LYS A 65 -16.85 -18.82 -10.60
C LYS A 65 -17.10 -18.94 -12.09
N ASN A 66 -17.67 -17.92 -12.73
CA ASN A 66 -18.01 -17.94 -14.13
C ASN A 66 -16.97 -17.26 -15.04
N HIS A 67 -15.85 -16.85 -14.47
CA HIS A 67 -14.80 -16.15 -15.21
C HIS A 67 -14.28 -16.90 -16.43
N GLU A 68 -13.90 -18.15 -16.27
CA GLU A 68 -13.35 -18.94 -17.36
C GLU A 68 -14.35 -19.16 -18.48
N THR A 69 -15.60 -19.41 -18.15
CA THR A 69 -16.68 -19.55 -19.12
C THR A 69 -16.89 -18.24 -19.90
N ASN A 70 -16.95 -17.11 -19.21
CA ASN A 70 -17.11 -15.80 -19.81
C ASN A 70 -15.92 -15.46 -20.72
N LEU A 71 -14.71 -15.74 -20.23
CA LEU A 71 -13.47 -15.50 -20.97
C LEU A 71 -13.44 -16.29 -22.30
N LYS A 72 -13.91 -17.52 -22.26
CA LYS A 72 -13.91 -18.43 -23.42
C LYS A 72 -14.96 -18.07 -24.47
N PHE A 73 -16.16 -17.66 -24.04
CA PHE A 73 -17.31 -17.53 -24.92
C PHE A 73 -17.74 -16.09 -25.22
N ASP A 74 -17.17 -15.09 -24.56
CA ASP A 74 -17.57 -13.69 -24.72
C ASP A 74 -16.35 -12.81 -25.03
N LYS A 75 -16.27 -12.35 -26.27
CA LYS A 75 -15.17 -11.47 -26.72
C LYS A 75 -15.21 -10.09 -26.07
N GLN A 76 -16.39 -9.57 -25.78
CA GLN A 76 -16.53 -8.30 -25.08
C GLN A 76 -16.03 -8.42 -23.63
N TYR A 77 -16.33 -9.52 -22.98
CA TYR A 77 -15.82 -9.82 -21.65
C TYR A 77 -14.30 -9.81 -21.61
N LEU A 78 -13.64 -10.44 -22.58
CA LEU A 78 -12.17 -10.44 -22.67
C LEU A 78 -11.61 -9.02 -22.74
N SER A 79 -12.20 -8.15 -23.56
CA SER A 79 -11.77 -6.76 -23.68
C SER A 79 -11.91 -6.00 -22.35
N TYR A 80 -13.04 -6.13 -21.69
CA TYR A 80 -13.27 -5.51 -20.37
C TYR A 80 -12.34 -6.08 -19.30
N TYR A 81 -12.08 -7.37 -19.34
CA TYR A 81 -11.16 -8.01 -18.41
C TYR A 81 -9.73 -7.49 -18.57
N ASN A 82 -9.24 -7.37 -19.81
CA ASN A 82 -7.91 -6.82 -20.06
C ASN A 82 -7.78 -5.37 -19.59
N GLN A 83 -8.78 -4.53 -19.84
CA GLN A 83 -8.81 -3.17 -19.32
C GLN A 83 -8.78 -3.15 -17.80
N SER A 84 -9.58 -4.00 -17.17
CA SER A 84 -9.67 -4.10 -15.72
C SER A 84 -8.35 -4.56 -15.10
N CYS A 85 -7.67 -5.53 -15.72
CA CYS A 85 -6.34 -5.97 -15.29
C CYS A 85 -5.32 -4.84 -15.32
N ASP A 86 -5.31 -4.03 -16.38
CA ASP A 86 -4.42 -2.87 -16.50
C ASP A 86 -4.68 -1.85 -15.37
N ILE A 87 -5.94 -1.61 -15.05
CA ILE A 87 -6.33 -0.73 -13.94
C ILE A 87 -5.82 -1.28 -12.60
N ILE A 88 -6.00 -2.56 -12.34
CA ILE A 88 -5.56 -3.20 -11.09
C ILE A 88 -4.03 -3.21 -10.99
N ASP A 89 -3.32 -3.43 -12.07
CA ASP A 89 -1.85 -3.36 -12.11
C ASP A 89 -1.37 -1.94 -11.80
N LYS A 90 -2.04 -0.92 -12.32
CA LYS A 90 -1.76 0.48 -12.00
C LYS A 90 -1.96 0.77 -10.51
N ILE A 91 -3.06 0.31 -9.92
CA ILE A 91 -3.33 0.46 -8.47
C ILE A 91 -2.21 -0.20 -7.66
N ARG A 92 -1.83 -1.42 -8.00
CA ARG A 92 -0.75 -2.14 -7.32
C ARG A 92 0.56 -1.37 -7.36
N ASN A 93 0.95 -0.87 -8.52
CA ASN A 93 2.18 -0.13 -8.71
C ASN A 93 2.17 1.19 -7.92
N ASP A 94 1.05 1.91 -7.93
CA ASP A 94 0.91 3.17 -7.18
C ASP A 94 1.01 2.93 -5.67
N GLU A 95 0.41 1.86 -5.16
CA GLU A 95 0.49 1.49 -3.74
C GLU A 95 1.91 1.07 -3.34
N GLU A 96 2.60 0.28 -4.15
CA GLU A 96 3.99 -0.12 -3.91
C GLU A 96 4.93 1.09 -3.88
N GLN A 97 4.77 2.03 -4.80
CA GLN A 97 5.56 3.27 -4.82
C GLN A 97 5.30 4.14 -3.60
N SER A 98 4.05 4.25 -3.18
CA SER A 98 3.67 5.01 -1.98
C SER A 98 4.29 4.40 -0.72
N GLU A 99 4.27 3.07 -0.59
CA GLU A 99 4.88 2.34 0.51
C GLU A 99 6.41 2.54 0.53
N GLU A 100 7.05 2.41 -0.63
CA GLU A 100 8.50 2.64 -0.76
C GLU A 100 8.88 4.07 -0.34
N MET A 101 8.14 5.08 -0.78
CA MET A 101 8.37 6.47 -0.38
C MET A 101 8.22 6.68 1.12
N SER A 102 7.22 6.04 1.73
CA SER A 102 7.00 6.09 3.18
C SER A 102 8.17 5.49 3.94
N LEU A 103 8.65 4.33 3.51
CA LEU A 103 9.82 3.65 4.10
C LEU A 103 11.09 4.48 3.94
N ARG A 104 11.32 5.11 2.81
CA ARG A 104 12.46 6.00 2.60
C ARG A 104 12.45 7.19 3.55
N LYS A 105 11.29 7.80 3.78
CA LYS A 105 11.14 8.90 4.74
C LYS A 105 11.44 8.45 6.16
N GLU A 106 10.92 7.30 6.57
CA GLU A 106 11.16 6.73 7.88
C GLU A 106 12.65 6.42 8.08
N ASN A 107 13.30 5.80 7.09
CA ASN A 107 14.74 5.52 7.13
C ASN A 107 15.56 6.81 7.27
N ALA A 108 15.21 7.88 6.57
CA ALA A 108 15.89 9.16 6.70
C ALA A 108 15.79 9.72 8.12
N LYS A 109 14.61 9.65 8.73
CA LYS A 109 14.41 10.07 10.14
C LYS A 109 15.22 9.25 11.12
N LEU A 110 15.29 7.93 10.93
CA LEU A 110 16.08 7.04 11.78
C LEU A 110 17.57 7.32 11.67
N ARG A 111 18.08 7.58 10.48
CA ARG A 111 19.47 7.98 10.27
C ARG A 111 19.81 9.29 10.98
N GLU A 112 18.95 10.28 10.91
CA GLU A 112 19.11 11.55 11.60
C GLU A 112 19.17 11.36 13.12
N ARG A 113 18.25 10.56 13.69
CA ARG A 113 18.26 10.22 15.12
C ARG A 113 19.54 9.52 15.52
N LEU A 114 20.04 8.61 14.68
CA LEU A 114 21.29 7.89 14.95
C LEU A 114 22.49 8.84 15.01
N ILE A 115 22.57 9.81 14.10
CA ILE A 115 23.61 10.83 14.10
C ILE A 115 23.56 11.64 15.41
N ASN A 116 22.37 12.09 15.81
CA ASN A 116 22.20 12.86 17.03
C ASN A 116 22.60 12.08 18.29
N VAL A 117 22.22 10.81 18.38
CA VAL A 117 22.61 9.93 19.48
C VAL A 117 24.12 9.74 19.54
N ARG A 118 24.78 9.54 18.38
CA ARG A 118 26.23 9.41 18.31
C ARG A 118 26.93 10.68 18.77
N GLU A 119 26.44 11.86 18.40
CA GLU A 119 27.00 13.14 18.85
C GLU A 119 26.85 13.30 20.36
N ASP A 120 25.67 12.98 20.92
CA ASP A 120 25.44 13.01 22.35
C ASP A 120 26.36 12.04 23.11
N LEU A 121 26.58 10.87 22.57
CA LEU A 121 27.50 9.88 23.13
C LEU A 121 28.95 10.39 23.15
N ILE A 122 29.39 11.03 22.08
CA ILE A 122 30.75 11.64 22.02
C ILE A 122 30.87 12.72 23.08
N LYS A 123 29.89 13.59 23.24
CA LYS A 123 29.89 14.62 24.30
C LYS A 123 29.97 14.02 25.69
N ALA A 124 29.14 12.99 25.96
CA ALA A 124 29.12 12.32 27.26
C ALA A 124 30.48 11.67 27.58
N ARG A 125 31.12 11.03 26.59
CA ARG A 125 32.45 10.45 26.78
C ARG A 125 33.52 11.49 27.08
N LYS A 126 33.48 12.66 26.43
CA LYS A 126 34.41 13.77 26.72
C LYS A 126 34.20 14.31 28.13
N GLU A 127 32.97 14.46 28.58
CA GLU A 127 32.65 14.90 29.92
C GLU A 127 33.16 13.91 30.99
N LEU A 128 32.97 12.62 30.77
CA LEU A 128 33.50 11.57 31.65
C LEU A 128 35.00 11.59 31.71
N TYR A 129 35.69 11.77 30.60
CA TYR A 129 37.14 11.87 30.56
C TYR A 129 37.65 13.07 31.41
N ILE A 130 37.03 14.23 31.29
CA ILE A 130 37.35 15.43 32.04
C ILE A 130 37.16 15.20 33.55
N ARG A 131 36.04 14.58 33.93
CA ARG A 131 35.78 14.25 35.34
C ARG A 131 36.78 13.26 35.92
N ASP A 132 37.17 12.25 35.17
CA ASP A 132 38.17 11.28 35.59
C ASP A 132 39.53 11.93 35.80
N GLU A 133 39.93 12.86 34.94
CA GLU A 133 41.16 13.63 35.12
C GLU A 133 41.09 14.49 36.38
N GLU A 134 39.98 15.15 36.65
CA GLU A 134 39.81 15.93 37.87
C GLU A 134 39.90 15.07 39.15
N ILE A 135 39.26 13.92 39.15
CA ILE A 135 39.29 12.96 40.25
C ILE A 135 40.75 12.50 40.49
N ASN A 136 41.47 12.16 39.44
CA ASN A 136 42.85 11.74 39.52
C ASN A 136 43.73 12.86 40.08
N ARG A 137 43.52 14.09 39.64
CA ARG A 137 44.25 15.27 40.18
C ARG A 137 44.01 15.48 41.65
N LEU A 138 42.74 15.38 42.10
CA LEU A 138 42.39 15.52 43.52
C LEU A 138 42.99 14.40 44.37
N LYS A 139 43.06 13.16 43.86
CA LYS A 139 43.69 12.05 44.57
C LYS A 139 45.19 12.27 44.73
N GLN A 140 45.88 12.85 43.74
CA GLN A 140 47.27 13.21 43.86
C GLN A 140 47.53 14.26 44.92
N TYR A 141 46.62 15.22 45.06
CA TYR A 141 46.71 16.21 46.14
C TYR A 141 46.56 15.60 47.53
N GLU A 142 45.68 14.64 47.73
CA GLU A 142 45.53 13.91 48.98
C GLU A 142 46.76 13.08 49.36
N LEU A 143 47.43 12.51 48.34
CA LEU A 143 48.61 11.67 48.55
C LEU A 143 49.89 12.49 48.83
N SER A 144 49.92 13.77 48.49
CA SER A 144 51.09 14.64 48.71
C SER A 144 51.15 15.30 50.08
N ASP A 145 50.09 15.19 50.86
CA ASP A 145 50.06 15.61 52.25
C ASP A 145 50.50 14.48 53.17
#